data_4ab33168d6b4213c234bc34f71c98d51
#
_entry.id   4ab33168d6b4213c234bc34f71c98d51
#
_cell.length_a   1.000
_cell.length_b   1.000
_cell.length_c   1.000
_cell.angle_alpha   90.00
_cell.angle_beta   90.00
_cell.angle_gamma   90.00
#
_symmetry.space_group_name_H-M   'P 1'
#
loop_
_entity.id
_entity.type
_entity.pdbx_description
1 polymer ?
#
loop_
_entity_poly.entity_id
_entity_poly.type
_entity_poly.pdbx_seq_one_letter_code
_entity_poly.pdbx_strand_id
1 'polypeptide(L)'
;MACVNHPAVNVGLVRCRRCEQTYCRNCVVALRGQYYCGRCKADQVRDIQSGTEAGVLELASIGRRFGAQWVDGLLFMLLFVPAYLFLALGAGTASAPPDPGLGLTALLTVVGAVVILLYEGLMLSSRGQTLGKMAVGIKVVTPEGRDISGGQAWGRALVRQVFFSYFALVNYLPALFTKQRTAVHDLAAKTRVVRCRR
;
A
#
# COMPACT_ATOMS: atom_id res chain seq x y z
N MET A 1 3.41 -15.21 -39.11
CA MET A 1 3.53 -15.39 -37.65
C MET A 1 2.77 -16.64 -37.29
N ALA A 2 3.22 -17.46 -36.32
CA ALA A 2 2.56 -18.68 -35.90
C ALA A 2 2.21 -18.60 -34.41
N CYS A 3 1.32 -19.47 -33.94
CA CYS A 3 1.00 -19.59 -32.52
C CYS A 3 2.22 -20.11 -31.75
N VAL A 4 2.56 -19.48 -30.63
CA VAL A 4 3.74 -19.90 -29.79
C VAL A 4 3.62 -21.34 -29.31
N ASN A 5 2.41 -21.82 -29.00
CA ASN A 5 2.19 -23.18 -28.50
C ASN A 5 1.89 -24.19 -29.63
N HIS A 6 1.47 -23.70 -30.81
CA HIS A 6 1.11 -24.55 -31.96
C HIS A 6 1.70 -23.97 -33.24
N PRO A 7 2.96 -24.26 -33.54
CA PRO A 7 3.70 -23.65 -34.67
C PRO A 7 3.05 -23.90 -36.05
N ALA A 8 2.25 -24.97 -36.18
CA ALA A 8 1.52 -25.27 -37.39
C ALA A 8 0.27 -24.37 -37.63
N VAL A 9 -0.17 -23.65 -36.60
CA VAL A 9 -1.36 -22.78 -36.71
C VAL A 9 -0.91 -21.34 -36.98
N ASN A 10 -1.22 -20.83 -38.18
CA ASN A 10 -0.87 -19.50 -38.64
C ASN A 10 -2.09 -18.63 -39.01
N VAL A 11 -3.31 -19.14 -38.79
CA VAL A 11 -4.58 -18.43 -39.08
C VAL A 11 -5.37 -18.24 -37.78
N GLY A 12 -6.13 -17.14 -37.70
CA GLY A 12 -6.96 -16.84 -36.52
C GLY A 12 -6.17 -16.47 -35.26
N LEU A 13 -4.99 -15.92 -35.45
CA LEU A 13 -4.07 -15.56 -34.37
C LEU A 13 -4.51 -14.27 -33.65
N VAL A 14 -4.34 -14.23 -32.35
CA VAL A 14 -4.58 -13.07 -31.48
C VAL A 14 -3.36 -12.78 -30.62
N ARG A 15 -3.13 -11.50 -30.29
CA ARG A 15 -2.03 -11.10 -29.40
C ARG A 15 -2.47 -11.10 -27.95
N CYS A 16 -1.61 -11.67 -27.08
CA CYS A 16 -1.80 -11.53 -25.64
C CYS A 16 -1.55 -10.07 -25.22
N ARG A 17 -2.48 -9.47 -24.50
CA ARG A 17 -2.38 -8.08 -24.05
C ARG A 17 -1.18 -7.81 -23.12
N ARG A 18 -0.70 -8.83 -22.39
CA ARG A 18 0.34 -8.66 -21.37
C ARG A 18 1.76 -8.95 -21.90
N CYS A 19 1.95 -10.05 -22.61
CA CYS A 19 3.27 -10.45 -23.14
C CYS A 19 3.46 -10.14 -24.63
N GLU A 20 2.43 -9.63 -25.30
CA GLU A 20 2.39 -9.25 -26.73
C GLU A 20 2.69 -10.36 -27.72
N GLN A 21 2.90 -11.60 -27.25
CA GLN A 21 3.11 -12.77 -28.09
C GLN A 21 1.81 -13.21 -28.76
N THR A 22 1.97 -13.92 -29.90
CA THR A 22 0.86 -14.33 -30.75
C THR A 22 0.44 -15.77 -30.44
N TYR A 23 -0.88 -15.98 -30.27
CA TYR A 23 -1.47 -17.28 -29.93
C TYR A 23 -2.70 -17.55 -30.79
N CYS A 24 -3.05 -18.81 -31.01
CA CYS A 24 -4.32 -19.19 -31.57
C CYS A 24 -5.46 -19.02 -30.55
N ARG A 25 -6.70 -18.94 -31.01
CA ARG A 25 -7.88 -18.72 -30.15
C ARG A 25 -8.04 -19.76 -29.04
N ASN A 26 -7.58 -20.99 -29.24
CA ASN A 26 -7.62 -22.05 -28.22
C ASN A 26 -6.58 -21.89 -27.12
N CYS A 27 -5.55 -21.05 -27.31
CA CYS A 27 -4.49 -20.78 -26.33
C CYS A 27 -4.69 -19.52 -25.54
N VAL A 28 -5.79 -18.79 -25.75
CA VAL A 28 -6.08 -17.54 -25.06
C VAL A 28 -7.45 -17.58 -24.42
N VAL A 29 -7.61 -16.77 -23.37
CA VAL A 29 -8.90 -16.53 -22.70
C VAL A 29 -9.22 -15.06 -22.81
N ALA A 30 -10.45 -14.73 -23.13
CA ALA A 30 -10.95 -13.37 -23.13
C ALA A 30 -11.31 -12.95 -21.69
N LEU A 31 -10.69 -11.91 -21.19
CA LEU A 31 -11.01 -11.28 -19.91
C LEU A 31 -11.28 -9.80 -20.16
N ARG A 32 -12.48 -9.34 -19.85
CA ARG A 32 -12.91 -7.95 -20.07
C ARG A 32 -12.67 -7.43 -21.49
N GLY A 33 -12.91 -8.26 -22.50
CA GLY A 33 -12.75 -7.90 -23.93
C GLY A 33 -11.30 -7.90 -24.42
N GLN A 34 -10.33 -8.34 -23.63
CA GLN A 34 -8.92 -8.48 -24.00
C GLN A 34 -8.50 -9.95 -23.93
N TYR A 35 -7.53 -10.35 -24.77
CA TYR A 35 -7.04 -11.74 -24.82
C TYR A 35 -5.76 -11.92 -24.01
N TYR A 36 -5.72 -12.97 -23.21
CA TYR A 36 -4.59 -13.33 -22.35
C TYR A 36 -4.21 -14.79 -22.57
N CYS A 37 -2.90 -15.08 -22.71
CA CYS A 37 -2.41 -16.45 -22.79
C CYS A 37 -2.48 -17.16 -21.43
N GLY A 38 -2.33 -18.48 -21.40
CA GLY A 38 -2.45 -19.30 -20.19
C GLY A 38 -1.54 -18.83 -19.04
N ARG A 39 -0.31 -18.40 -19.32
CA ARG A 39 0.62 -17.85 -18.34
C ARG A 39 0.12 -16.52 -17.77
N CYS A 40 -0.24 -15.58 -18.64
CA CYS A 40 -0.65 -14.22 -18.24
C CYS A 40 -2.06 -14.17 -17.66
N LYS A 41 -2.90 -15.21 -17.90
CA LYS A 41 -4.26 -15.30 -17.34
C LYS A 41 -4.25 -15.30 -15.81
N ALA A 42 -3.38 -16.10 -15.17
CA ALA A 42 -3.33 -16.21 -13.72
C ALA A 42 -2.95 -14.87 -13.07
N ASP A 43 -1.95 -14.19 -13.65
CA ASP A 43 -1.52 -12.88 -13.19
C ASP A 43 -2.60 -11.81 -13.40
N GLN A 44 -3.29 -11.85 -14.56
CA GLN A 44 -4.36 -10.92 -14.85
C GLN A 44 -5.56 -11.10 -13.90
N VAL A 45 -5.91 -12.36 -13.58
CA VAL A 45 -6.97 -12.65 -12.59
C VAL A 45 -6.56 -12.14 -11.22
N ARG A 46 -5.30 -12.32 -10.82
CA ARG A 46 -4.76 -11.78 -9.57
C ARG A 46 -4.81 -10.25 -9.54
N ASP A 47 -4.42 -9.58 -10.63
CA ASP A 47 -4.45 -8.13 -10.77
C ASP A 47 -5.90 -7.60 -10.69
N ILE A 48 -6.85 -8.28 -11.32
CA ILE A 48 -8.28 -7.96 -11.20
C ILE A 48 -8.78 -8.09 -9.75
N GLN A 49 -8.40 -9.18 -9.07
CA GLN A 49 -8.79 -9.43 -7.67
C GLN A 49 -8.16 -8.43 -6.71
N SER A 50 -6.90 -8.04 -6.95
CA SER A 50 -6.20 -7.04 -6.14
C SER A 50 -6.57 -5.59 -6.48
N GLY A 51 -7.37 -5.35 -7.53
CA GLY A 51 -7.72 -4.01 -8.00
C GLY A 51 -6.56 -3.26 -8.65
N THR A 52 -5.50 -3.98 -9.08
CA THR A 52 -4.28 -3.41 -9.67
C THR A 52 -4.26 -3.47 -11.20
N GLU A 53 -5.40 -3.77 -11.82
CA GLU A 53 -5.49 -3.90 -13.28
C GLU A 53 -5.12 -2.59 -13.99
N ALA A 54 -4.13 -2.65 -14.86
CA ALA A 54 -3.70 -1.50 -15.66
C ALA A 54 -4.87 -1.02 -16.56
N GLY A 55 -5.36 0.19 -16.28
CA GLY A 55 -6.46 0.83 -17.03
C GLY A 55 -7.77 1.01 -16.26
N VAL A 56 -8.01 0.25 -15.18
CA VAL A 56 -9.21 0.42 -14.33
C VAL A 56 -8.83 0.32 -12.86
N LEU A 57 -7.97 1.23 -12.40
CA LEU A 57 -7.65 1.33 -10.98
C LEU A 57 -8.83 1.92 -10.21
N GLU A 58 -9.49 1.11 -9.39
CA GLU A 58 -10.47 1.62 -8.43
C GLU A 58 -9.74 2.33 -7.29
N LEU A 59 -9.69 3.65 -7.35
CA LEU A 59 -9.04 4.45 -6.32
C LEU A 59 -9.75 4.30 -4.96
N ALA A 60 -8.97 4.12 -3.91
CA ALA A 60 -9.49 4.04 -2.55
C ALA A 60 -10.13 5.38 -2.14
N SER A 61 -11.32 5.32 -1.54
CA SER A 61 -11.96 6.50 -0.97
C SER A 61 -11.14 7.05 0.21
N ILE A 62 -11.26 8.35 0.46
CA ILE A 62 -10.58 9.02 1.58
C ILE A 62 -10.98 8.38 2.91
N GLY A 63 -12.27 8.06 3.10
CA GLY A 63 -12.75 7.39 4.31
C GLY A 63 -12.07 6.05 4.57
N ARG A 64 -11.81 5.23 3.54
CA ARG A 64 -11.06 3.97 3.70
C ARG A 64 -9.60 4.20 4.09
N ARG A 65 -8.96 5.24 3.54
CA ARG A 65 -7.59 5.59 3.92
C ARG A 65 -7.51 6.05 5.38
N PHE A 66 -8.48 6.86 5.82
CA PHE A 66 -8.63 7.22 7.24
C PHE A 66 -8.88 5.99 8.11
N GLY A 67 -9.84 5.13 7.74
CA GLY A 67 -10.12 3.89 8.46
C GLY A 67 -8.89 3.00 8.61
N ALA A 68 -8.07 2.86 7.56
CA ALA A 68 -6.81 2.13 7.64
C ALA A 68 -5.85 2.73 8.69
N GLN A 69 -5.74 4.06 8.71
CA GLN A 69 -4.88 4.75 9.68
C GLN A 69 -5.38 4.61 11.12
N TRP A 70 -6.70 4.67 11.32
CA TRP A 70 -7.29 4.44 12.64
C TRP A 70 -6.99 3.03 13.14
N VAL A 71 -7.10 2.01 12.28
CA VAL A 71 -6.76 0.63 12.65
C VAL A 71 -5.27 0.49 12.99
N ASP A 72 -4.37 1.04 12.15
CA ASP A 72 -2.94 1.04 12.44
C ASP A 72 -2.64 1.84 13.73
N GLY A 73 -3.30 3.00 13.94
CA GLY A 73 -3.15 3.83 15.14
C GLY A 73 -3.62 3.11 16.41
N LEU A 74 -4.75 2.41 16.36
CA LEU A 74 -5.25 1.59 17.47
C LEU A 74 -4.25 0.48 17.83
N LEU A 75 -3.68 -0.18 16.83
CA LEU A 75 -2.66 -1.21 17.05
C LEU A 75 -1.45 -0.63 17.81
N PHE A 76 -0.96 0.53 17.38
CA PHE A 76 0.15 1.19 18.06
C PHE A 76 -0.23 1.70 19.45
N MET A 77 -1.43 2.23 19.63
CA MET A 77 -1.94 2.66 20.93
C MET A 77 -1.96 1.49 21.91
N LEU A 78 -2.49 0.33 21.51
CA LEU A 78 -2.54 -0.88 22.32
C LEU A 78 -1.14 -1.39 22.69
N LEU A 79 -0.13 -1.15 21.88
CA LEU A 79 1.25 -1.56 22.12
C LEU A 79 2.01 -0.56 23.01
N PHE A 80 1.92 0.74 22.67
CA PHE A 80 2.77 1.75 23.29
C PHE A 80 2.19 2.32 24.59
N VAL A 81 0.86 2.43 24.75
CA VAL A 81 0.25 2.98 25.97
C VAL A 81 0.54 2.11 27.19
N PRO A 82 0.34 0.76 27.18
CA PRO A 82 0.70 -0.06 28.31
C PRO A 82 2.20 -0.03 28.64
N ALA A 83 3.06 -0.02 27.61
CA ALA A 83 4.50 0.07 27.82
C ALA A 83 4.92 1.41 28.45
N TYR A 84 4.32 2.51 27.99
CA TYR A 84 4.54 3.83 28.56
C TYR A 84 4.06 3.88 30.03
N LEU A 85 2.84 3.38 30.31
CA LEU A 85 2.30 3.35 31.67
C LEU A 85 3.16 2.48 32.59
N PHE A 86 3.62 1.31 32.13
CA PHE A 86 4.50 0.44 32.89
C PHE A 86 5.81 1.14 33.25
N LEU A 87 6.43 1.84 32.31
CA LEU A 87 7.65 2.60 32.54
C LEU A 87 7.42 3.80 33.46
N ALA A 88 6.32 4.53 33.26
CA ALA A 88 5.97 5.69 34.07
C ALA A 88 5.65 5.30 35.53
N LEU A 89 4.89 4.23 35.75
CA LEU A 89 4.52 3.74 37.09
C LEU A 89 5.67 3.01 37.78
N GLY A 90 6.52 2.29 36.99
CA GLY A 90 7.69 1.57 37.53
C GLY A 90 8.86 2.49 37.91
N ALA A 91 8.93 3.71 37.33
CA ALA A 91 9.95 4.71 37.67
C ALA A 91 9.57 5.61 38.86
N GLY A 92 8.34 5.51 39.37
CA GLY A 92 7.81 6.39 40.42
C GLY A 92 7.73 5.77 41.80
N THR A 93 8.37 6.37 42.77
CA THR A 93 8.04 6.24 44.20
C THR A 93 6.71 6.95 44.47
N ALA A 94 5.88 6.35 45.29
CA ALA A 94 4.47 6.49 45.63
C ALA A 94 3.84 7.90 45.86
N SER A 95 4.35 9.00 45.40
CA SER A 95 3.80 10.32 45.81
C SER A 95 3.50 11.35 44.72
N ALA A 96 3.89 11.13 43.46
CA ALA A 96 3.40 11.88 42.30
C ALA A 96 3.67 11.06 41.02
N PRO A 97 2.85 11.19 39.93
CA PRO A 97 3.27 10.65 38.64
C PRO A 97 4.60 11.36 38.29
N PRO A 98 5.71 10.62 38.12
CA PRO A 98 6.96 11.26 37.79
C PRO A 98 6.77 11.95 36.44
N ASP A 99 7.07 13.23 36.39
CA ASP A 99 7.28 13.90 35.11
C ASP A 99 8.42 13.15 34.43
N PRO A 100 8.15 12.33 33.38
CA PRO A 100 9.20 11.64 32.70
C PRO A 100 10.08 12.70 32.09
N GLY A 101 11.23 12.97 32.71
CA GLY A 101 12.11 14.07 32.32
C GLY A 101 12.24 14.18 30.82
N LEU A 102 12.39 15.39 30.31
CA LEU A 102 12.42 15.70 28.86
C LEU A 102 13.24 14.68 28.02
N GLY A 103 14.31 14.14 28.61
CA GLY A 103 15.16 13.13 27.97
C GLY A 103 14.46 11.79 27.71
N LEU A 104 13.71 11.26 28.69
CA LEU A 104 12.98 9.99 28.52
C LEU A 104 11.83 10.15 27.53
N THR A 105 11.08 11.25 27.61
CA THR A 105 9.99 11.54 26.68
C THR A 105 10.53 11.67 25.24
N ALA A 106 11.62 12.37 25.04
CA ALA A 106 12.27 12.49 23.73
C ALA A 106 12.74 11.13 23.21
N LEU A 107 13.38 10.31 24.05
CA LEU A 107 13.82 8.96 23.69
C LEU A 107 12.64 8.08 23.25
N LEU A 108 11.56 8.04 24.02
CA LEU A 108 10.37 7.24 23.70
C LEU A 108 9.70 7.71 22.41
N THR A 109 9.67 9.01 22.16
CA THR A 109 9.15 9.59 20.91
C THR A 109 9.99 9.15 19.71
N VAL A 110 11.32 9.22 19.81
CA VAL A 110 12.22 8.79 18.73
C VAL A 110 12.10 7.29 18.49
N VAL A 111 12.10 6.47 19.54
CA VAL A 111 11.92 5.01 19.42
C VAL A 111 10.59 4.69 18.77
N GLY A 112 9.50 5.33 19.21
CA GLY A 112 8.18 5.17 18.60
C GLY A 112 8.15 5.54 17.11
N ALA A 113 8.75 6.66 16.75
CA ALA A 113 8.85 7.09 15.35
C ALA A 113 9.64 6.09 14.49
N VAL A 114 10.75 5.56 15.00
CA VAL A 114 11.55 4.53 14.32
C VAL A 114 10.74 3.25 14.14
N VAL A 115 10.05 2.77 15.16
CA VAL A 115 9.22 1.55 15.09
C VAL A 115 8.09 1.71 14.06
N ILE A 116 7.40 2.85 14.04
CA ILE A 116 6.35 3.14 13.06
C ILE A 116 6.92 3.16 11.64
N LEU A 117 8.07 3.80 11.44
CA LEU A 117 8.75 3.87 10.15
C LEU A 117 9.16 2.48 9.64
N LEU A 118 9.77 1.67 10.51
CA LEU A 118 10.14 0.28 10.19
C LEU A 118 8.92 -0.56 9.86
N TYR A 119 7.88 -0.50 10.66
CA TYR A 119 6.63 -1.21 10.41
C TYR A 119 6.05 -0.86 9.04
N GLU A 120 5.87 0.45 8.76
CA GLU A 120 5.28 0.88 7.50
C GLU A 120 6.18 0.55 6.30
N GLY A 121 7.48 0.82 6.40
CA GLY A 121 8.46 0.54 5.35
C GLY A 121 8.53 -0.94 4.99
N LEU A 122 8.63 -1.82 5.99
CA LEU A 122 8.70 -3.27 5.80
C LEU A 122 7.38 -3.84 5.25
N MET A 123 6.24 -3.44 5.80
CA MET A 123 4.93 -3.92 5.36
C MET A 123 4.61 -3.46 3.94
N LEU A 124 4.92 -2.21 3.60
CA LEU A 124 4.71 -1.68 2.26
C LEU A 124 5.66 -2.30 1.24
N SER A 125 6.95 -2.51 1.58
CA SER A 125 7.92 -3.11 0.66
C SER A 125 7.63 -4.58 0.37
N SER A 126 7.09 -5.33 1.34
CA SER A 126 6.81 -6.76 1.20
C SER A 126 5.43 -7.06 0.60
N ARG A 127 4.41 -6.30 0.95
CA ARG A 127 3.00 -6.60 0.60
C ARG A 127 2.27 -5.44 -0.08
N GLY A 128 2.85 -4.25 -0.11
CA GLY A 128 2.17 -3.02 -0.56
C GLY A 128 1.04 -2.56 0.37
N GLN A 129 0.94 -3.13 1.58
CA GLN A 129 -0.15 -2.89 2.52
C GLN A 129 0.35 -2.91 3.96
N THR A 130 -0.22 -2.08 4.85
CA THR A 130 -0.12 -2.22 6.31
C THR A 130 -1.28 -3.07 6.83
N LEU A 131 -1.25 -3.47 8.10
CA LEU A 131 -2.35 -4.25 8.70
C LEU A 131 -3.68 -3.51 8.63
N GLY A 132 -3.70 -2.21 8.91
CA GLY A 132 -4.89 -1.38 8.78
C GLY A 132 -5.38 -1.30 7.33
N LYS A 133 -4.47 -1.19 6.35
CA LYS A 133 -4.84 -1.20 4.92
C LYS A 133 -5.38 -2.56 4.48
N MET A 134 -4.85 -3.66 5.02
CA MET A 134 -5.39 -5.01 4.78
C MET A 134 -6.80 -5.15 5.34
N ALA A 135 -7.06 -4.66 6.55
CA ALA A 135 -8.37 -4.72 7.19
C ALA A 135 -9.47 -4.00 6.38
N VAL A 136 -9.16 -2.86 5.78
CA VAL A 136 -10.12 -2.08 4.96
C VAL A 136 -10.08 -2.42 3.47
N GLY A 137 -9.25 -3.36 3.04
CA GLY A 137 -9.16 -3.86 1.66
C GLY A 137 -8.61 -2.82 0.67
N ILE A 138 -7.50 -2.14 1.02
CA ILE A 138 -6.80 -1.20 0.13
C ILE A 138 -5.33 -1.55 0.00
N LYS A 139 -4.73 -1.28 -1.16
CA LYS A 139 -3.32 -1.56 -1.49
C LYS A 139 -2.66 -0.35 -2.12
N VAL A 140 -1.36 -0.21 -1.88
CA VAL A 140 -0.51 0.80 -2.52
C VAL A 140 0.13 0.18 -3.75
N VAL A 141 0.02 0.88 -4.88
CA VAL A 141 0.54 0.44 -6.18
C VAL A 141 1.18 1.62 -6.92
N THR A 142 1.93 1.32 -7.98
CA THR A 142 2.40 2.36 -8.92
C THR A 142 1.21 2.92 -9.74
N PRO A 143 1.38 4.05 -10.44
CA PRO A 143 0.34 4.59 -11.33
C PRO A 143 -0.11 3.61 -12.43
N GLU A 144 0.77 2.68 -12.82
CA GLU A 144 0.52 1.62 -13.79
C GLU A 144 -0.17 0.38 -13.20
N GLY A 145 -0.43 0.37 -11.87
CA GLY A 145 -1.06 -0.75 -11.17
C GLY A 145 -0.11 -1.88 -10.77
N ARG A 146 1.21 -1.68 -10.87
CA ARG A 146 2.22 -2.66 -10.45
C ARG A 146 2.54 -2.51 -8.96
N ASP A 147 3.15 -3.52 -8.38
CA ASP A 147 3.66 -3.44 -7.01
C ASP A 147 4.74 -2.36 -6.89
N ILE A 148 4.77 -1.70 -5.73
CA ILE A 148 5.74 -0.64 -5.44
C ILE A 148 7.12 -1.23 -5.17
N SER A 149 8.18 -0.52 -5.57
CA SER A 149 9.54 -0.88 -5.21
C SER A 149 9.84 -0.58 -3.73
N GLY A 150 10.87 -1.23 -3.17
CA GLY A 150 11.32 -0.95 -1.80
C GLY A 150 11.66 0.53 -1.59
N GLY A 151 12.34 1.18 -2.54
CA GLY A 151 12.64 2.61 -2.47
C GLY A 151 11.40 3.49 -2.41
N GLN A 152 10.36 3.17 -3.18
CA GLN A 152 9.07 3.87 -3.12
C GLN A 152 8.35 3.65 -1.79
N ALA A 153 8.42 2.43 -1.23
CA ALA A 153 7.82 2.12 0.06
C ALA A 153 8.47 2.91 1.20
N TRP A 154 9.80 2.90 1.28
CA TRP A 154 10.56 3.64 2.30
C TRP A 154 10.46 5.16 2.14
N GLY A 155 10.61 5.67 0.91
CA GLY A 155 10.44 7.10 0.63
C GLY A 155 9.08 7.62 1.04
N ARG A 156 8.02 6.85 0.73
CA ARG A 156 6.64 7.15 1.14
C ARG A 156 6.48 7.16 2.66
N ALA A 157 7.00 6.14 3.35
CA ALA A 157 6.92 6.04 4.81
C ALA A 157 7.63 7.20 5.49
N LEU A 158 8.82 7.58 4.99
CA LEU A 158 9.58 8.71 5.50
C LEU A 158 8.84 10.04 5.34
N VAL A 159 8.39 10.34 4.12
CA VAL A 159 7.62 11.57 3.85
C VAL A 159 6.37 11.62 4.72
N ARG A 160 5.64 10.51 4.83
CA ARG A 160 4.46 10.44 5.69
C ARG A 160 4.81 10.71 7.16
N GLN A 161 5.90 10.14 7.68
CA GLN A 161 6.34 10.32 9.07
C GLN A 161 6.65 11.79 9.36
N VAL A 162 7.40 12.45 8.49
CA VAL A 162 7.74 13.87 8.63
C VAL A 162 6.48 14.74 8.62
N PHE A 163 5.59 14.54 7.64
CA PHE A 163 4.36 15.33 7.55
C PHE A 163 3.37 15.01 8.67
N PHE A 164 3.30 13.78 9.15
CA PHE A 164 2.42 13.41 10.24
C PHE A 164 2.83 14.10 11.56
N SER A 165 4.13 14.24 11.80
CA SER A 165 4.65 14.87 13.01
C SER A 165 4.37 16.38 13.06
N TYR A 166 4.34 17.06 11.90
CA TYR A 166 4.26 18.53 11.84
C TYR A 166 3.03 19.07 11.11
N PHE A 167 2.53 18.34 10.10
CA PHE A 167 1.49 18.86 9.18
C PHE A 167 0.51 17.77 8.72
N ALA A 168 -0.11 17.04 9.65
CA ALA A 168 -0.99 15.93 9.30
C ALA A 168 -2.13 16.31 8.33
N LEU A 169 -2.75 17.49 8.52
CA LEU A 169 -3.79 18.00 7.64
C LEU A 169 -3.26 18.33 6.24
N VAL A 170 -2.08 18.94 6.13
CA VAL A 170 -1.46 19.33 4.85
C VAL A 170 -1.15 18.10 4.01
N ASN A 171 -0.76 16.98 4.63
CA ASN A 171 -0.46 15.75 3.93
C ASN A 171 -1.66 15.19 3.15
N TYR A 172 -2.88 15.35 3.65
CA TYR A 172 -4.11 14.84 3.02
C TYR A 172 -4.87 15.87 2.21
N LEU A 173 -4.53 17.15 2.32
CA LEU A 173 -5.21 18.23 1.62
C LEU A 173 -5.29 18.01 0.10
N PRO A 174 -4.18 17.62 -0.61
CA PRO A 174 -4.25 17.37 -2.04
C PRO A 174 -5.19 16.21 -2.41
N ALA A 175 -5.38 15.23 -1.54
CA ALA A 175 -6.27 14.11 -1.81
C ALA A 175 -7.76 14.50 -1.85
N LEU A 176 -8.14 15.62 -1.23
CA LEU A 176 -9.49 16.16 -1.28
C LEU A 176 -9.80 16.84 -2.61
N PHE A 177 -8.81 17.49 -3.23
CA PHE A 177 -8.98 18.32 -4.42
C PHE A 177 -8.54 17.66 -5.73
N THR A 178 -7.72 16.59 -5.66
CA THR A 178 -7.24 15.92 -6.87
C THR A 178 -8.19 14.81 -7.32
N LYS A 179 -8.44 14.73 -8.64
CA LYS A 179 -9.21 13.62 -9.25
C LYS A 179 -8.60 12.25 -8.93
N GLN A 180 -7.30 12.19 -8.71
CA GLN A 180 -6.55 10.97 -8.40
C GLN A 180 -6.52 10.63 -6.90
N ARG A 181 -7.07 11.49 -6.04
CA ARG A 181 -7.13 11.33 -4.57
C ARG A 181 -5.76 10.98 -3.97
N THR A 182 -4.71 11.66 -4.43
CA THR A 182 -3.32 11.44 -4.01
C THR A 182 -2.94 12.38 -2.88
N ALA A 183 -2.40 11.84 -1.79
CA ALA A 183 -1.82 12.62 -0.70
C ALA A 183 -0.38 13.06 -1.05
N VAL A 184 0.23 13.96 -0.27
CA VAL A 184 1.60 14.46 -0.53
C VAL A 184 2.61 13.31 -0.60
N HIS A 185 2.56 12.38 0.35
CA HIS A 185 3.43 11.21 0.36
C HIS A 185 3.18 10.25 -0.83
N ASP A 186 1.94 10.18 -1.37
CA ASP A 186 1.63 9.42 -2.58
C ASP A 186 2.27 10.06 -3.81
N LEU A 187 2.23 11.41 -3.87
CA LEU A 187 2.84 12.19 -4.96
C LEU A 187 4.36 12.07 -4.94
N ALA A 188 4.99 12.25 -3.77
CA ALA A 188 6.43 12.16 -3.60
C ALA A 188 7.00 10.79 -4.02
N ALA A 189 6.30 9.70 -3.67
CA ALA A 189 6.70 8.34 -4.01
C ALA A 189 6.17 7.85 -5.37
N LYS A 190 5.42 8.68 -6.11
CA LYS A 190 4.74 8.28 -7.37
C LYS A 190 3.92 7.00 -7.20
N THR A 191 3.05 6.97 -6.19
CA THR A 191 2.21 5.83 -5.86
C THR A 191 0.72 6.20 -5.85
N ARG A 192 -0.14 5.18 -5.89
CA ARG A 192 -1.60 5.32 -5.75
C ARG A 192 -2.13 4.31 -4.76
N VAL A 193 -3.23 4.65 -4.11
CA VAL A 193 -3.93 3.72 -3.23
C VAL A 193 -5.20 3.24 -3.93
N VAL A 194 -5.28 1.93 -4.14
CA VAL A 194 -6.39 1.28 -4.83
C VAL A 194 -7.17 0.37 -3.90
N ARG A 195 -8.40 0.08 -4.27
CA ARG A 195 -9.26 -0.86 -3.57
C ARG A 195 -8.94 -2.27 -4.04
N CYS A 196 -8.69 -3.20 -3.11
CA CYS A 196 -8.68 -4.63 -3.41
C CYS A 196 -10.12 -5.12 -3.54
N ARG A 197 -10.47 -5.76 -4.65
CA ARG A 197 -11.72 -6.53 -4.74
C ARG A 197 -11.50 -7.83 -3.97
N ARG A 198 -12.31 -8.04 -2.95
CA ARG A 198 -12.46 -9.36 -2.31
C ARG A 198 -13.29 -10.25 -3.21
#